data_289edcfe962c541de1b4bc81493e8ce2
#
_entry.id   289edcfe962c541de1b4bc81493e8ce2
#
_cell.length_a   1.000
_cell.length_b   1.000
_cell.length_c   1.000
_cell.angle_alpha   90.00
_cell.angle_beta   90.00
_cell.angle_gamma   90.00
#
_symmetry.space_group_name_H-M   'P 1'
#
loop_
_entity.id
_entity.type
_entity.pdbx_description
1 polymer ?
#
loop_
_entity_poly.entity_id
_entity_poly.type
_entity_poly.pdbx_seq_one_letter_code
_entity_poly.pdbx_strand_id
1 'polypeptide(L)'
;MAAVRPLPRTGSIFFDARGADRAMRVSWHEEADLVVVSLWRENVCSGSFRLPAEDVPDLIDTLVEVLRQRSATTSLRHASAV
;
A
#
# COMPACT_ATOMS: atom_id res chain seq x y z
N MET A 1 25.68 5.22 0.37
CA MET A 1 24.96 4.98 0.38
C MET A 1 23.98 5.73 0.25
N ALA A 2 24.02 6.49 -0.22
CA ALA A 2 23.01 7.28 -0.52
C ALA A 2 21.82 6.60 -0.93
N ALA A 3 21.97 5.45 -1.08
CA ALA A 3 20.89 4.68 -1.55
C ALA A 3 19.70 4.75 -0.65
N VAL A 4 19.91 5.00 0.59
CA VAL A 4 18.80 5.01 1.50
C VAL A 4 18.17 6.38 1.51
N ARG A 5 16.93 6.44 1.01
CA ARG A 5 16.15 7.60 1.13
C ARG A 5 15.24 7.44 2.28
N PRO A 6 15.21 8.34 3.26
CA PRO A 6 14.20 8.26 4.30
C PRO A 6 12.82 8.41 3.68
N LEU A 7 11.84 7.73 4.23
CA LEU A 7 10.47 7.91 3.80
C LEU A 7 10.06 9.35 4.02
N PRO A 8 9.41 9.98 3.06
CA PRO A 8 8.94 11.36 3.26
C PRO A 8 8.00 11.41 4.45
N ARG A 9 8.06 12.48 5.22
CA ARG A 9 7.15 12.61 6.35
C ARG A 9 5.71 12.65 5.92
N THR A 10 5.49 13.17 4.73
CA THR A 10 4.15 13.19 4.15
C THR A 10 3.66 11.82 3.73
N GLY A 11 4.58 10.85 3.66
CA GLY A 11 4.21 9.51 3.27
C GLY A 11 4.05 9.33 1.78
N SER A 12 3.71 8.12 1.38
CA SER A 12 3.45 7.78 -0.01
C SER A 12 1.95 7.75 -0.23
N ILE A 13 1.52 8.23 -1.39
CA ILE A 13 0.11 8.36 -1.72
C ILE A 13 -0.23 7.41 -2.87
N PHE A 14 -1.31 6.68 -2.70
CA PHE A 14 -1.85 5.77 -3.71
C PHE A 14 -3.28 6.16 -4.00
N PHE A 15 -3.63 6.33 -5.25
CA PHE A 15 -4.98 6.73 -5.60
C PHE A 15 -5.91 5.53 -5.71
N ASP A 16 -7.15 5.74 -5.33
CA ASP A 16 -8.19 4.72 -5.39
C ASP A 16 -8.48 4.37 -6.85
N ALA A 17 -8.75 3.10 -7.10
CA ALA A 17 -9.03 2.64 -8.46
C ALA A 17 -10.28 3.29 -9.05
N ARG A 18 -11.17 3.80 -8.22
CA ARG A 18 -12.41 4.44 -8.67
C ARG A 18 -12.21 5.89 -9.09
N GLY A 19 -11.14 6.54 -8.64
CA GLY A 19 -10.87 7.91 -9.02
C GLY A 19 -9.90 8.59 -8.06
N ALA A 20 -9.32 9.70 -8.52
CA ALA A 20 -8.27 10.40 -7.77
C ALA A 20 -8.81 11.26 -6.64
N ASP A 21 -10.13 11.35 -6.47
CA ASP A 21 -10.72 12.04 -5.33
C ASP A 21 -10.56 11.25 -4.03
N ARG A 22 -10.16 9.99 -4.13
CA ARG A 22 -9.90 9.13 -2.98
C ARG A 22 -8.47 8.65 -3.03
N ALA A 23 -7.82 8.66 -1.87
CA ALA A 23 -6.43 8.27 -1.79
C ALA A 23 -6.13 7.56 -0.48
N MET A 24 -5.11 6.74 -0.51
CA MET A 24 -4.54 6.11 0.67
C MET A 24 -3.16 6.69 0.87
N ARG A 25 -2.86 7.11 2.07
CA ARG A 25 -1.54 7.62 2.39
C ARG A 25 -0.90 6.69 3.39
N VAL A 26 0.35 6.30 3.12
CA VAL A 26 1.12 5.43 4.00
C VAL A 26 2.29 6.25 4.52
N SER A 27 2.40 6.39 5.82
CA SER A 27 3.46 7.18 6.44
C SER A 27 4.13 6.41 7.56
N TRP A 28 5.43 6.64 7.72
CA TRP A 28 6.22 5.99 8.74
C TRP A 28 6.38 6.93 9.94
N HIS A 29 6.05 6.42 11.11
CA HIS A 29 6.18 7.15 12.37
C HIS A 29 7.21 6.44 13.23
N GLU A 30 8.45 6.85 13.08
CA GLU A 30 9.57 6.21 13.74
C GLU A 30 9.44 6.24 15.25
N GLU A 31 8.99 7.35 15.78
CA GLU A 31 8.90 7.54 17.23
C GLU A 31 7.93 6.57 17.90
N ALA A 32 6.96 6.09 17.16
CA ALA A 32 5.95 5.16 17.67
C ALA A 32 6.11 3.75 17.12
N ASP A 33 7.08 3.54 16.25
CA ASP A 33 7.31 2.26 15.57
C ASP A 33 6.06 1.77 14.85
N LEU A 34 5.42 2.67 14.13
CA LEU A 34 4.15 2.40 13.46
C LEU A 34 4.19 2.90 12.03
N VAL A 35 3.48 2.18 11.18
CA VAL A 35 3.08 2.68 9.87
C VAL A 35 1.64 3.15 10.00
N VAL A 36 1.36 4.37 9.59
CA VAL A 36 -0.02 4.88 9.60
C VAL A 36 -0.53 4.87 8.17
N VAL A 37 -1.65 4.18 7.99
CA VAL A 37 -2.36 4.14 6.72
C VAL A 37 -3.61 4.98 6.90
N SER A 38 -3.74 6.06 6.13
CA SER A 38 -4.90 6.93 6.24
C SER A 38 -5.65 6.98 4.92
N LEU A 39 -6.95 7.06 5.01
CA LEU A 39 -7.83 7.12 3.85
C LEU A 39 -8.37 8.52 3.73
N TRP A 40 -8.28 9.06 2.52
CA TRP A 40 -8.62 10.46 2.26
C TRP A 40 -9.66 10.55 1.15
N ARG A 41 -10.53 11.51 1.29
CA ARG A 41 -11.50 11.84 0.27
C ARG A 41 -11.56 13.36 0.18
N GLU A 42 -11.18 13.91 -0.98
CA GLU A 42 -11.21 15.35 -1.21
C GLU A 42 -10.53 16.14 -0.10
N ASN A 43 -9.30 15.77 0.24
CA ASN A 43 -8.51 16.42 1.28
C ASN A 43 -9.02 16.26 2.71
N VAL A 44 -10.00 15.39 2.92
CA VAL A 44 -10.51 15.10 4.25
C VAL A 44 -10.13 13.67 4.60
N CYS A 45 -9.48 13.49 5.76
CA CYS A 45 -9.15 12.16 6.25
C CYS A 45 -10.40 11.51 6.82
N SER A 46 -10.81 10.39 6.23
CA SER A 46 -12.00 9.68 6.66
C SER A 46 -11.70 8.56 7.63
N GLY A 47 -10.47 8.16 7.78
CA GLY A 47 -10.10 7.12 8.72
C GLY A 47 -8.62 6.82 8.66
N SER A 48 -8.12 6.16 9.70
CA SER A 48 -6.72 5.77 9.73
C SER A 48 -6.57 4.42 10.42
N PHE A 49 -5.48 3.74 10.08
CA PHE A 49 -5.12 2.47 10.66
C PHE A 49 -3.65 2.54 11.05
N ARG A 50 -3.35 2.10 12.26
CA ARG A 50 -1.98 2.06 12.76
C ARG A 50 -1.48 0.64 12.71
N LEU A 51 -0.55 0.38 11.79
CA LEU A 51 0.03 -0.94 11.62
C LEU A 51 1.34 -1.00 12.41
N PRO A 52 1.45 -1.88 13.41
CA PRO A 52 2.72 -2.04 14.10
C PRO A 52 3.81 -2.43 13.11
N ALA A 53 5.01 -1.89 13.29
CA ALA A 53 6.11 -2.18 12.38
C ALA A 53 6.40 -3.68 12.29
N GLU A 54 6.19 -4.41 13.38
CA GLU A 54 6.41 -5.86 13.40
C GLU A 54 5.46 -6.63 12.50
N ASP A 55 4.32 -6.03 12.12
CA ASP A 55 3.36 -6.67 11.22
C ASP A 55 3.56 -6.31 9.76
N VAL A 56 4.46 -5.37 9.47
CA VAL A 56 4.72 -4.96 8.10
C VAL A 56 5.19 -6.13 7.22
N PRO A 57 6.08 -7.01 7.68
CA PRO A 57 6.48 -8.14 6.84
C PRO A 57 5.30 -9.01 6.39
N ASP A 58 4.33 -9.24 7.27
CA ASP A 58 3.16 -10.03 6.91
C ASP A 58 2.31 -9.33 5.86
N LEU A 59 2.18 -8.02 5.96
CA LEU A 59 1.47 -7.26 4.93
C LEU A 59 2.19 -7.34 3.58
N ILE A 60 3.51 -7.23 3.60
CA ILE A 60 4.30 -7.36 2.38
C ILE A 60 4.08 -8.74 1.75
N ASP A 61 4.13 -9.79 2.56
CA ASP A 61 3.94 -11.15 2.07
C ASP A 61 2.55 -11.34 1.48
N THR A 62 1.54 -10.77 2.12
CA THR A 62 0.17 -10.82 1.63
C THR A 62 0.05 -10.15 0.26
N LEU A 63 0.67 -8.98 0.11
CA LEU A 63 0.62 -8.25 -1.16
C LEU A 63 1.39 -8.99 -2.26
N VAL A 64 2.52 -9.60 -1.91
CA VAL A 64 3.27 -10.41 -2.85
C VAL A 64 2.43 -11.59 -3.33
N GLU A 65 1.67 -12.22 -2.42
CA GLU A 65 0.81 -13.34 -2.78
C GLU A 65 -0.30 -12.90 -3.74
N VAL A 66 -0.85 -11.71 -3.56
CA VAL A 66 -1.82 -11.15 -4.50
C VAL A 66 -1.23 -11.05 -5.90
N LEU A 67 0.01 -10.60 -6.00
CA LEU A 67 0.68 -10.49 -7.29
C LEU A 67 0.91 -11.86 -7.92
N ARG A 68 1.23 -12.87 -7.13
CA ARG A 68 1.38 -14.23 -7.63
C ARG A 68 0.09 -14.78 -8.19
N GLN A 69 -1.01 -14.57 -7.46
CA GLN A 69 -2.33 -14.99 -7.91
C GLN A 69 -2.74 -14.29 -9.18
N ARG A 70 -2.44 -13.00 -9.28
CA ARG A 70 -2.71 -12.23 -10.48
C ARG A 70 -1.96 -12.79 -11.68
N SER A 71 -0.70 -13.11 -11.53
CA SER A 71 0.11 -13.68 -12.61
C SER A 71 -0.42 -15.03 -13.05
N ALA A 72 -0.76 -15.91 -12.11
CA ALA A 72 -1.32 -17.21 -12.42
C ALA A 72 -2.65 -17.08 -13.14
N THR A 73 -3.52 -16.20 -12.67
CA THR A 73 -4.83 -15.97 -13.28
C THR A 73 -4.65 -15.41 -14.69
N THR A 74 -3.74 -14.48 -14.88
CA THR A 74 -3.47 -13.91 -16.20
C THR A 74 -2.98 -14.98 -17.16
N SER A 75 -2.08 -15.84 -16.72
CA SER A 75 -1.59 -16.94 -17.56
C SER A 75 -2.71 -17.89 -17.95
N LEU A 76 -3.59 -18.22 -17.03
CA LEU A 76 -4.72 -19.09 -17.30
C LEU A 76 -5.71 -18.44 -18.27
N ARG A 77 -5.93 -17.16 -18.12
CA ARG A 77 -6.80 -16.43 -19.04
C ARG A 77 -6.26 -16.42 -20.44
N HIS A 78 -4.96 -16.20 -20.58
CA HIS A 78 -4.34 -16.24 -21.90
C HIS A 78 -4.50 -17.61 -22.53
N ALA A 79 -4.31 -18.67 -21.76
CA ALA A 79 -4.46 -20.01 -22.26
C ALA A 79 -5.89 -20.31 -22.71
N SER A 80 -6.88 -19.80 -21.98
CA SER A 80 -8.27 -20.11 -22.31
C SER A 80 -8.88 -19.13 -23.28
N ALA A 81 -8.29 -17.99 -23.50
CA ALA A 81 -8.83 -17.00 -24.41
C ALA A 81 -8.53 -17.32 -25.88
N VAL A 82 -7.83 -18.34 -26.12
CA VAL A 82 -7.43 -18.72 -27.47
C VAL A 82 -8.60 -19.29 -28.34
#